data_3bac696b62eb0885a113c85100f8a4cf
#
_entry.id   3bac696b62eb0885a113c85100f8a4cf
#
_cell.length_a   1.000
_cell.length_b   1.000
_cell.length_c   1.000
_cell.angle_alpha   90.00
_cell.angle_beta   90.00
_cell.angle_gamma   90.00
#
_symmetry.space_group_name_H-M   'P 1'
#
loop_
_entity.id
_entity.type
_entity.pdbx_description
1 polymer ?
#
loop_
_entity_poly.entity_id
_entity_poly.type
_entity_poly.pdbx_seq_one_letter_code
_entity_poly.pdbx_strand_id
1 'polypeptide(L)'
;MDTVTLNRINYLHPAVRQEALDAYSHINNKLFGKKIRLRFSHTLRTWGEQDELYAIGRTLPGKKVTNAKAGQSIHNYGLAVDIVILIDTNGDNSFKTASWNTTSDDDKDGVPDWMEVVTCFKKLGWVWGGNWKSFPDYPHFEKTFGHNWKSLQAKYNAGNVFTEDINGVTYTWVNL
;
A
#
# COMPACT_ATOMS: atom_id res chain seq x y z
N MET A 1 15.02 -8.82 4.91
CA MET A 1 14.00 -7.83 4.52
C MET A 1 13.97 -7.73 3.01
N ASP A 2 12.80 -7.49 2.41
CA ASP A 2 12.62 -7.38 0.98
C ASP A 2 13.01 -5.99 0.47
N THR A 3 14.02 -5.92 -0.41
CA THR A 3 14.54 -4.65 -0.94
C THR A 3 13.49 -3.86 -1.74
N VAL A 4 12.55 -4.56 -2.40
CA VAL A 4 11.45 -3.95 -3.14
C VAL A 4 10.56 -3.14 -2.20
N THR A 5 10.19 -3.73 -1.06
CA THR A 5 9.37 -3.04 -0.05
C THR A 5 10.11 -1.87 0.59
N LEU A 6 11.38 -2.05 0.94
CA LEU A 6 12.18 -0.96 1.53
C LEU A 6 12.28 0.24 0.58
N ASN A 7 12.51 -0.01 -0.71
CA ASN A 7 12.50 1.06 -1.70
C ASN A 7 11.14 1.74 -1.81
N ARG A 8 10.03 0.99 -1.79
CA ARG A 8 8.68 1.55 -1.87
C ARG A 8 8.30 2.37 -0.64
N ILE A 9 8.77 2.00 0.54
CA ILE A 9 8.57 2.78 1.77
C ILE A 9 9.17 4.18 1.64
N ASN A 10 10.30 4.35 0.96
CA ASN A 10 10.91 5.66 0.73
C ASN A 10 10.00 6.62 -0.06
N TYR A 11 9.09 6.09 -0.86
CA TYR A 11 8.11 6.85 -1.64
C TYR A 11 6.75 7.01 -0.93
N LEU A 12 6.64 6.65 0.34
CA LEU A 12 5.50 7.05 1.16
C LEU A 12 5.67 8.49 1.64
N HIS A 13 4.55 9.13 1.96
CA HIS A 13 4.55 10.43 2.63
C HIS A 13 5.39 10.36 3.92
N PRO A 14 6.27 11.35 4.20
CA PRO A 14 7.14 11.32 5.37
C PRO A 14 6.42 11.04 6.69
N ALA A 15 5.19 11.53 6.85
CA ALA A 15 4.39 11.34 8.07
C ALA A 15 4.02 9.88 8.37
N VAL A 16 4.04 8.97 7.38
CA VAL A 16 3.67 7.55 7.57
C VAL A 16 4.83 6.59 7.33
N ARG A 17 5.95 7.07 6.82
CA ARG A 17 7.07 6.25 6.34
C ARG A 17 7.67 5.37 7.43
N GLN A 18 8.00 5.97 8.59
CA GLN A 18 8.59 5.23 9.70
C GLN A 18 7.62 4.20 10.27
N GLU A 19 6.36 4.57 10.47
CA GLU A 19 5.34 3.66 10.98
C GLU A 19 5.09 2.48 10.02
N ALA A 20 5.08 2.73 8.71
CA ALA A 20 4.96 1.67 7.71
C ALA A 20 6.17 0.71 7.73
N LEU A 21 7.38 1.24 7.94
CA LEU A 21 8.60 0.43 8.11
C LEU A 21 8.55 -0.42 9.38
N ASP A 22 8.11 0.16 10.49
CA ASP A 22 7.99 -0.54 11.77
C ASP A 22 6.93 -1.66 11.69
N ALA A 23 5.77 -1.38 11.07
CA ALA A 23 4.72 -2.38 10.82
C ALA A 23 5.24 -3.52 9.94
N TYR A 24 5.87 -3.19 8.82
CA TYR A 24 6.48 -4.16 7.91
C TYR A 24 7.51 -5.05 8.63
N SER A 25 8.38 -4.44 9.43
CA SER A 25 9.42 -5.14 10.16
C SER A 25 8.83 -6.04 11.26
N HIS A 26 7.84 -5.55 11.99
CA HIS A 26 7.15 -6.31 13.03
C HIS A 26 6.46 -7.55 12.44
N ILE A 27 5.70 -7.39 11.36
CA ILE A 27 5.00 -8.49 10.70
C ILE A 27 5.99 -9.57 10.25
N ASN A 28 7.02 -9.20 9.49
CA ASN A 28 7.97 -10.18 8.95
C ASN A 28 8.88 -10.84 10.00
N ASN A 29 9.12 -10.20 11.14
CA ASN A 29 10.06 -10.71 12.14
C ASN A 29 9.38 -11.36 13.34
N LYS A 30 8.09 -11.06 13.58
CA LYS A 30 7.39 -11.44 14.81
C LYS A 30 6.08 -12.19 14.60
N LEU A 31 5.37 -11.88 13.51
CA LEU A 31 4.08 -12.51 13.22
C LEU A 31 4.27 -13.64 12.21
N PHE A 32 4.92 -13.37 11.10
CA PHE A 32 5.09 -14.34 10.03
C PHE A 32 6.15 -15.39 10.32
N GLY A 33 5.81 -16.64 10.04
CA GLY A 33 6.72 -17.77 10.04
C GLY A 33 7.73 -17.75 8.87
N LYS A 34 8.61 -18.74 8.83
CA LYS A 34 9.74 -18.79 7.86
C LYS A 34 9.31 -18.89 6.40
N LYS A 35 8.08 -19.38 6.13
CA LYS A 35 7.60 -19.67 4.78
C LYS A 35 6.93 -18.52 4.06
N ILE A 36 6.64 -17.45 4.75
CA ILE A 36 5.89 -16.31 4.22
C ILE A 36 6.61 -14.99 4.44
N ARG A 37 6.33 -14.02 3.58
CA ARG A 37 6.85 -12.65 3.67
C ARG A 37 5.79 -11.66 3.21
N LEU A 38 5.62 -10.60 3.96
CA LEU A 38 4.87 -9.43 3.51
C LEU A 38 5.69 -8.65 2.47
N ARG A 39 5.06 -8.23 1.40
CA ARG A 39 5.60 -7.25 0.43
C ARG A 39 4.59 -6.13 0.24
N PHE A 40 5.06 -4.88 0.23
CA PHE A 40 4.28 -3.77 -0.30
C PHE A 40 4.34 -3.84 -1.83
N SER A 41 3.22 -4.17 -2.45
CA SER A 41 3.13 -4.30 -3.91
C SER A 41 2.98 -2.94 -4.59
N HIS A 42 2.47 -1.93 -3.87
CA HIS A 42 2.37 -0.56 -4.36
C HIS A 42 2.36 0.45 -3.19
N THR A 43 2.88 1.68 -3.44
CA THR A 43 2.86 2.79 -2.46
C THR A 43 2.48 4.09 -3.15
N LEU A 44 3.42 4.99 -3.44
CA LEU A 44 3.16 6.18 -4.24
C LEU A 44 2.76 5.78 -5.67
N ARG A 45 1.73 6.44 -6.18
CA ARG A 45 1.33 6.40 -7.58
C ARG A 45 1.31 7.83 -8.11
N THR A 46 2.04 8.09 -9.17
CA THR A 46 2.00 9.41 -9.82
C THR A 46 0.61 9.69 -10.40
N TRP A 47 0.29 10.94 -10.63
CA TRP A 47 -0.98 11.32 -11.22
C TRP A 47 -1.13 10.78 -12.65
N GLY A 48 -0.01 10.73 -13.41
CA GLY A 48 0.01 10.13 -14.76
C GLY A 48 -0.30 8.64 -14.73
N GLU A 49 0.36 7.86 -13.85
CA GLU A 49 0.07 6.43 -13.68
C GLU A 49 -1.39 6.19 -13.27
N GLN A 50 -1.98 7.09 -12.46
CA GLN A 50 -3.39 6.98 -12.09
C GLN A 50 -4.31 7.18 -13.28
N ASP A 51 -4.02 8.12 -14.16
CA ASP A 51 -4.81 8.34 -15.38
C ASP A 51 -4.66 7.19 -16.38
N GLU A 52 -3.48 6.60 -16.50
CA GLU A 52 -3.26 5.39 -17.29
C GLU A 52 -4.12 4.23 -16.76
N LEU A 53 -4.13 3.99 -15.45
CA LEU A 53 -5.01 2.98 -14.84
C LEU A 53 -6.49 3.29 -15.05
N TYR A 54 -6.88 4.55 -14.95
CA TYR A 54 -8.27 4.98 -15.22
C TYR A 54 -8.70 4.74 -16.66
N ALA A 55 -7.77 4.86 -17.61
CA ALA A 55 -8.02 4.63 -19.03
C ALA A 55 -8.31 3.16 -19.37
N ILE A 56 -7.79 2.19 -18.58
CA ILE A 56 -8.01 0.77 -18.80
C ILE A 56 -9.51 0.43 -18.68
N GLY A 57 -10.05 -0.24 -19.70
CA GLY A 57 -11.47 -0.58 -19.80
C GLY A 57 -12.38 0.60 -20.12
N ARG A 58 -11.79 1.75 -20.55
CA ARG A 58 -12.51 2.94 -21.04
C ARG A 58 -11.99 3.36 -22.41
N THR A 59 -10.77 3.86 -22.48
CA THR A 59 -10.08 4.25 -23.72
C THR A 59 -8.96 3.28 -24.10
N LEU A 60 -8.49 2.48 -23.16
CA LEU A 60 -7.53 1.39 -23.36
C LEU A 60 -8.22 0.03 -23.17
N PRO A 61 -7.74 -1.03 -23.86
CA PRO A 61 -8.26 -2.38 -23.71
C PRO A 61 -8.15 -2.88 -22.26
N GLY A 62 -9.08 -3.76 -21.83
CA GLY A 62 -9.06 -4.42 -20.54
C GLY A 62 -10.35 -4.24 -19.75
N LYS A 63 -10.35 -4.73 -18.51
CA LYS A 63 -11.44 -4.49 -17.54
C LYS A 63 -11.11 -3.25 -16.72
N LYS A 64 -12.13 -2.49 -16.33
CA LYS A 64 -11.96 -1.34 -15.42
C LYS A 64 -11.29 -1.79 -14.13
N VAL A 65 -10.15 -1.19 -13.78
CA VAL A 65 -9.34 -1.50 -12.58
C VAL A 65 -9.50 -0.47 -11.49
N THR A 66 -9.94 0.76 -11.83
CA THR A 66 -10.18 1.84 -10.86
C THR A 66 -11.28 2.78 -11.31
N ASN A 67 -11.95 3.42 -10.36
CA ASN A 67 -12.86 4.53 -10.61
C ASN A 67 -12.24 5.91 -10.33
N ALA A 68 -11.03 5.95 -9.75
CA ALA A 68 -10.33 7.16 -9.41
C ALA A 68 -9.49 7.67 -10.60
N LYS A 69 -9.65 8.94 -10.95
CA LYS A 69 -8.77 9.69 -11.86
C LYS A 69 -7.53 10.19 -11.11
N ALA A 70 -6.61 10.84 -11.83
CA ALA A 70 -5.48 11.56 -11.24
C ALA A 70 -5.93 12.47 -10.08
N GLY A 71 -5.23 12.38 -8.95
CA GLY A 71 -5.53 13.13 -7.73
C GLY A 71 -6.71 12.61 -6.91
N GLN A 72 -7.40 11.54 -7.35
CA GLN A 72 -8.54 10.95 -6.65
C GLN A 72 -8.20 9.67 -5.89
N SER A 73 -6.96 9.22 -5.94
CA SER A 73 -6.46 8.07 -5.20
C SER A 73 -5.59 8.54 -4.03
N ILE A 74 -5.72 7.90 -2.88
CA ILE A 74 -4.86 8.17 -1.71
C ILE A 74 -3.39 7.81 -2.00
N HIS A 75 -3.14 6.87 -2.90
CA HIS A 75 -1.80 6.57 -3.42
C HIS A 75 -1.12 7.77 -4.07
N ASN A 76 -1.88 8.72 -4.66
CA ASN A 76 -1.31 9.92 -5.28
C ASN A 76 -0.63 10.87 -4.27
N TYR A 77 -0.91 10.67 -2.99
CA TYR A 77 -0.36 11.48 -1.89
C TYR A 77 0.64 10.69 -1.02
N GLY A 78 0.97 9.44 -1.41
CA GLY A 78 1.87 8.58 -0.65
C GLY A 78 1.32 8.12 0.70
N LEU A 79 0.00 8.17 0.89
CA LEU A 79 -0.69 7.84 2.14
C LEU A 79 -1.39 6.47 2.12
N ALA A 80 -1.09 5.65 1.11
CA ALA A 80 -1.63 4.31 0.96
C ALA A 80 -0.55 3.29 0.60
N VAL A 81 -0.78 2.04 0.99
CA VAL A 81 0.00 0.87 0.60
C VAL A 81 -0.93 -0.22 0.11
N ASP A 82 -0.55 -0.89 -0.98
CA ASP A 82 -1.12 -2.17 -1.36
C ASP A 82 -0.13 -3.27 -0.98
N ILE A 83 -0.65 -4.41 -0.51
CA ILE A 83 0.15 -5.52 -0.05
C ILE A 83 -0.04 -6.79 -0.89
N VAL A 84 0.92 -7.70 -0.76
CA VAL A 84 0.84 -9.08 -1.20
C VAL A 84 1.65 -9.94 -0.23
N ILE A 85 1.20 -11.16 0.03
CA ILE A 85 1.97 -12.15 0.77
C ILE A 85 2.75 -12.99 -0.24
N LEU A 86 4.04 -13.14 0.00
CA LEU A 86 4.91 -14.00 -0.80
C LEU A 86 5.18 -15.29 -0.04
N ILE A 87 5.05 -16.42 -0.73
CA ILE A 87 5.19 -17.76 -0.15
C ILE A 87 6.44 -18.43 -0.72
N ASP A 88 7.23 -19.02 0.17
CA ASP A 88 8.28 -19.99 -0.16
C ASP A 88 7.66 -21.38 -0.23
N THR A 89 7.30 -21.81 -1.43
CA THR A 89 6.66 -23.12 -1.67
C THR A 89 7.63 -24.29 -1.64
N ASN A 90 8.93 -24.05 -1.84
CA ASN A 90 9.94 -25.08 -2.00
C ASN A 90 10.86 -25.23 -0.77
N GLY A 91 10.82 -24.29 0.18
CA GLY A 91 11.70 -24.27 1.35
C GLY A 91 13.14 -23.87 1.03
N ASP A 92 13.36 -23.22 -0.11
CA ASP A 92 14.68 -22.77 -0.56
C ASP A 92 14.98 -21.29 -0.22
N ASN A 93 14.13 -20.67 0.62
CA ASN A 93 14.11 -19.24 0.94
C ASN A 93 13.86 -18.33 -0.28
N SER A 94 13.19 -18.87 -1.30
CA SER A 94 12.83 -18.16 -2.52
C SER A 94 11.32 -17.83 -2.50
N PHE A 95 10.98 -16.61 -2.15
CA PHE A 95 9.60 -16.13 -2.01
C PHE A 95 9.04 -15.66 -3.36
N LYS A 96 8.69 -16.61 -4.24
CA LYS A 96 8.27 -16.32 -5.63
C LYS A 96 6.78 -16.42 -5.86
N THR A 97 6.04 -17.11 -4.99
CA THR A 97 4.61 -17.31 -5.14
C THR A 97 3.87 -16.17 -4.44
N ALA A 98 3.15 -15.36 -5.21
CA ALA A 98 2.33 -14.29 -4.68
C ALA A 98 0.94 -14.81 -4.29
N SER A 99 0.43 -14.43 -3.11
CA SER A 99 -0.88 -14.79 -2.61
C SER A 99 -1.66 -13.53 -2.19
N TRP A 100 -2.93 -13.48 -2.59
CA TRP A 100 -3.94 -12.52 -2.13
C TRP A 100 -5.06 -13.23 -1.37
N ASN A 101 -4.80 -14.45 -0.89
CA ASN A 101 -5.75 -15.22 -0.13
C ASN A 101 -5.87 -14.65 1.30
N THR A 102 -7.06 -14.19 1.66
CA THR A 102 -7.31 -13.56 2.96
C THR A 102 -7.63 -14.55 4.08
N THR A 103 -7.71 -15.85 3.77
CA THR A 103 -8.09 -16.92 4.71
C THR A 103 -7.02 -18.01 4.86
N SER A 104 -5.91 -17.91 4.11
CA SER A 104 -4.79 -18.85 4.20
C SER A 104 -4.00 -18.61 5.49
N ASP A 105 -3.57 -19.70 6.09
CA ASP A 105 -2.66 -19.79 7.22
C ASP A 105 -1.47 -20.66 6.76
N ASP A 106 -0.53 -20.04 6.06
CA ASP A 106 0.57 -20.75 5.39
C ASP A 106 1.73 -21.05 6.34
N ASP A 107 1.84 -20.31 7.45
CA ASP A 107 2.83 -20.58 8.49
C ASP A 107 2.32 -21.49 9.63
N LYS A 108 1.00 -21.74 9.65
CA LYS A 108 0.31 -22.70 10.53
C LYS A 108 0.33 -22.34 12.01
N ASP A 109 0.18 -21.08 12.32
CA ASP A 109 0.07 -20.60 13.70
C ASP A 109 -1.37 -20.53 14.23
N GLY A 110 -2.35 -20.76 13.35
CA GLY A 110 -3.79 -20.78 13.66
C GLY A 110 -4.49 -19.46 13.38
N VAL A 111 -3.80 -18.46 12.85
CA VAL A 111 -4.35 -17.17 12.44
C VAL A 111 -4.13 -16.99 10.93
N PRO A 112 -5.15 -16.59 10.15
CA PRO A 112 -4.91 -16.28 8.75
C PRO A 112 -3.87 -15.17 8.56
N ASP A 113 -2.81 -15.43 7.80
CA ASP A 113 -1.67 -14.53 7.60
C ASP A 113 -2.08 -13.11 7.19
N TRP A 114 -3.09 -13.01 6.31
CA TRP A 114 -3.62 -11.72 5.86
C TRP A 114 -4.24 -10.92 7.01
N MET A 115 -4.93 -11.60 7.93
CA MET A 115 -5.62 -10.97 9.05
C MET A 115 -4.65 -10.51 10.15
N GLU A 116 -3.48 -11.10 10.26
CA GLU A 116 -2.40 -10.59 11.10
C GLU A 116 -1.92 -9.21 10.59
N VAL A 117 -1.72 -9.09 9.25
CA VAL A 117 -1.38 -7.80 8.62
C VAL A 117 -2.48 -6.78 8.89
N VAL A 118 -3.75 -7.15 8.64
CA VAL A 118 -4.91 -6.27 8.89
C VAL A 118 -4.93 -5.80 10.34
N THR A 119 -4.74 -6.71 11.28
CA THR A 119 -4.77 -6.41 12.71
C THR A 119 -3.62 -5.46 13.09
N CYS A 120 -2.41 -5.69 12.57
CA CYS A 120 -1.26 -4.86 12.82
C CYS A 120 -1.48 -3.41 12.31
N PHE A 121 -1.87 -3.25 11.04
CA PHE A 121 -2.11 -1.93 10.45
C PHE A 121 -3.28 -1.19 11.13
N LYS A 122 -4.37 -1.88 11.46
CA LYS A 122 -5.50 -1.27 12.18
C LYS A 122 -5.13 -0.78 13.58
N LYS A 123 -4.27 -1.49 14.31
CA LYS A 123 -3.75 -1.03 15.62
C LYS A 123 -2.95 0.27 15.50
N LEU A 124 -2.33 0.53 14.36
CA LEU A 124 -1.61 1.76 14.05
C LEU A 124 -2.51 2.86 13.46
N GLY A 125 -3.82 2.64 13.39
CA GLY A 125 -4.80 3.62 12.90
C GLY A 125 -4.92 3.69 11.38
N TRP A 126 -4.43 2.68 10.65
CA TRP A 126 -4.67 2.57 9.21
C TRP A 126 -6.06 2.00 8.94
N VAL A 127 -6.68 2.47 7.88
CA VAL A 127 -7.95 1.95 7.36
C VAL A 127 -7.64 0.83 6.35
N TRP A 128 -8.33 -0.29 6.46
CA TRP A 128 -8.25 -1.39 5.51
C TRP A 128 -9.36 -1.32 4.48
N GLY A 129 -9.03 -1.35 3.20
CA GLY A 129 -9.98 -1.30 2.08
C GLY A 129 -10.91 -2.52 2.01
N GLY A 130 -10.53 -3.65 2.62
CA GLY A 130 -11.39 -4.82 2.72
C GLY A 130 -12.67 -4.60 3.54
N ASN A 131 -12.74 -3.52 4.34
CA ASN A 131 -13.94 -3.13 5.09
C ASN A 131 -14.91 -2.24 4.29
N TRP A 132 -14.55 -1.82 3.07
CA TRP A 132 -15.42 -0.96 2.27
C TRP A 132 -16.66 -1.72 1.79
N LYS A 133 -17.85 -1.11 1.94
CA LYS A 133 -19.12 -1.78 1.65
C LYS A 133 -19.41 -1.93 0.16
N SER A 134 -19.04 -0.94 -0.64
CA SER A 134 -19.44 -0.88 -2.06
C SER A 134 -18.36 -1.37 -3.02
N PHE A 135 -17.10 -1.38 -2.63
CA PHE A 135 -15.99 -1.82 -3.45
C PHE A 135 -14.83 -2.26 -2.56
N PRO A 136 -14.90 -3.46 -1.93
CA PRO A 136 -13.83 -3.96 -1.08
C PRO A 136 -12.53 -4.08 -1.88
N ASP A 137 -11.45 -3.53 -1.30
CA ASP A 137 -10.11 -3.59 -1.85
C ASP A 137 -9.19 -4.22 -0.80
N TYR A 138 -9.06 -5.54 -0.86
CA TYR A 138 -8.36 -6.31 0.17
C TYR A 138 -6.86 -5.96 0.28
N PRO A 139 -6.10 -5.73 -0.81
CA PRO A 139 -4.71 -5.30 -0.72
C PRO A 139 -4.50 -3.94 -0.06
N HIS A 140 -5.49 -3.06 -0.11
CA HIS A 140 -5.36 -1.63 0.18
C HIS A 140 -5.42 -1.28 1.67
N PHE A 141 -4.43 -0.49 2.11
CA PHE A 141 -4.40 0.16 3.43
C PHE A 141 -4.07 1.64 3.25
N GLU A 142 -4.76 2.52 3.99
CA GLU A 142 -4.52 3.97 3.93
C GLU A 142 -4.52 4.63 5.30
N LYS A 143 -3.72 5.69 5.46
CA LYS A 143 -3.71 6.54 6.66
C LYS A 143 -3.76 8.00 6.26
N THR A 144 -4.92 8.60 6.31
CA THR A 144 -5.22 9.92 5.73
C THR A 144 -5.29 11.05 6.74
N PHE A 145 -5.10 10.77 8.04
CA PHE A 145 -5.19 11.76 9.13
C PHE A 145 -6.50 12.55 9.10
N GLY A 146 -7.61 11.88 8.76
CA GLY A 146 -8.94 12.49 8.68
C GLY A 146 -9.25 13.20 7.35
N HIS A 147 -8.29 13.24 6.42
CA HIS A 147 -8.53 13.76 5.08
C HIS A 147 -9.21 12.71 4.18
N ASN A 148 -9.79 13.18 3.09
CA ASN A 148 -10.19 12.39 1.94
C ASN A 148 -9.47 12.91 0.69
N TRP A 149 -9.59 12.22 -0.44
CA TRP A 149 -8.90 12.64 -1.65
C TRP A 149 -9.27 14.06 -2.11
N LYS A 150 -10.50 14.53 -1.87
CA LYS A 150 -10.94 15.89 -2.25
C LYS A 150 -10.20 16.95 -1.45
N SER A 151 -10.08 16.76 -0.12
CA SER A 151 -9.37 17.71 0.74
C SER A 151 -7.86 17.68 0.48
N LEU A 152 -7.27 16.50 0.19
CA LEU A 152 -5.87 16.38 -0.20
C LEU A 152 -5.60 17.06 -1.55
N GLN A 153 -6.48 16.86 -2.55
CA GLN A 153 -6.38 17.51 -3.85
C GLN A 153 -6.52 19.04 -3.73
N ALA A 154 -7.43 19.52 -2.89
CA ALA A 154 -7.59 20.95 -2.64
C ALA A 154 -6.32 21.57 -2.01
N LYS A 155 -5.71 20.89 -1.03
CA LYS A 155 -4.42 21.31 -0.44
C LYS A 155 -3.32 21.37 -1.50
N TYR A 156 -3.20 20.32 -2.32
CA TYR A 156 -2.21 20.25 -3.39
C TYR A 156 -2.37 21.40 -4.39
N ASN A 157 -3.60 21.64 -4.86
CA ASN A 157 -3.91 22.69 -5.84
C ASN A 157 -3.75 24.11 -5.27
N ALA A 158 -3.92 24.27 -3.96
CA ALA A 158 -3.68 25.53 -3.26
C ALA A 158 -2.19 25.80 -2.96
N GLY A 159 -1.29 24.91 -3.34
CA GLY A 159 0.13 25.03 -3.04
C GLY A 159 0.47 24.80 -1.56
N ASN A 160 -0.44 24.22 -0.77
CA ASN A 160 -0.17 23.82 0.62
C ASN A 160 0.59 22.50 0.65
N VAL A 161 1.84 22.56 0.21
CA VAL A 161 2.73 21.43 -0.04
C VAL A 161 4.16 21.75 0.41
N PHE A 162 4.97 20.69 0.52
CA PHE A 162 6.42 20.79 0.65
C PHE A 162 7.09 19.80 -0.29
N THR A 163 8.37 19.95 -0.51
CA THR A 163 9.15 19.09 -1.42
C THR A 163 10.24 18.33 -0.66
N GLU A 164 10.59 17.17 -1.19
CA GLU A 164 11.69 16.33 -0.72
C GLU A 164 12.42 15.73 -1.91
N ASP A 165 13.74 15.71 -1.87
CA ASP A 165 14.56 15.01 -2.86
C ASP A 165 14.77 13.55 -2.43
N ILE A 166 14.37 12.59 -3.28
CA ILE A 166 14.61 11.17 -3.08
C ILE A 166 15.37 10.64 -4.29
N ASN A 167 16.61 10.23 -4.08
CA ASN A 167 17.49 9.70 -5.12
C ASN A 167 17.64 10.63 -6.35
N GLY A 168 17.70 11.95 -6.12
CA GLY A 168 17.87 12.96 -7.17
C GLY A 168 16.58 13.31 -7.93
N VAL A 169 15.42 12.87 -7.43
CA VAL A 169 14.10 13.24 -7.95
C VAL A 169 13.33 13.99 -6.87
N THR A 170 12.82 15.18 -7.21
CA THR A 170 12.03 15.99 -6.29
C THR A 170 10.57 15.49 -6.25
N TYR A 171 10.12 15.12 -5.06
CA TYR A 171 8.73 14.74 -4.78
C TYR A 171 8.01 15.84 -4.04
N THR A 172 6.69 15.97 -4.29
CA THR A 172 5.83 16.97 -3.67
C THR A 172 4.81 16.29 -2.77
N TRP A 173 4.78 16.71 -1.51
CA TRP A 173 3.89 16.18 -0.48
C TRP A 173 2.93 17.26 -0.01
N VAL A 174 1.68 16.87 0.31
CA VAL A 174 0.72 17.79 0.93
C VAL A 174 1.07 18.01 2.41
N ASN A 175 0.87 19.21 2.93
CA ASN A 175 0.90 19.43 4.37
C ASN A 175 -0.38 18.84 5.00
N LEU A 176 -0.23 17.89 5.92
CA LEU A 176 -1.34 17.19 6.59
C LEU A 176 -1.92 18.00 7.75
#